data_9bd7d90e46ee23bfc55d1bb487721942
#
_entry.id   9bd7d90e46ee23bfc55d1bb487721942
#
_cell.length_a   1.000
_cell.length_b   1.000
_cell.length_c   1.000
_cell.angle_alpha   90.00
_cell.angle_beta   90.00
_cell.angle_gamma   90.00
#
_symmetry.space_group_name_H-M   'P 1'
#
loop_
_entity.id
_entity.type
_entity.pdbx_description
1 polymer ?
#
loop_
_entity_poly.entity_id
_entity_poly.type
_entity_poly.pdbx_seq_one_letter_code
_entity_poly.pdbx_strand_id
1 'polypeptide(L)'
;MLLASLCAVGGCSFKESAAGAGRMASGAVHGILHPMELFPGKKAQAAPPPRAEPLRDVGKIRSVSQDGGYAIIELSPGAAVSTGTKLIVAGPDGETIRLKAGEVSYPCCVADIEEGHPSPGDAVRR
;
A
#
# COMPACT_ATOMS: atom_id res chain seq x y z
N MET A 1 -44.63 16.98 13.60
CA MET A 1 -43.58 17.01 14.64
C MET A 1 -42.24 16.90 13.97
N LEU A 2 -41.56 18.01 13.84
CA LEU A 2 -40.19 18.11 13.27
C LEU A 2 -39.21 17.94 14.42
N LEU A 3 -38.31 16.98 14.29
CA LEU A 3 -37.09 16.86 15.11
C LEU A 3 -35.89 17.08 14.20
N ALA A 4 -35.41 18.32 14.21
CA ALA A 4 -34.16 18.70 13.62
C ALA A 4 -33.04 18.29 14.58
N SER A 5 -32.17 17.34 14.18
CA SER A 5 -30.95 17.00 14.89
C SER A 5 -29.78 17.79 14.29
N LEU A 6 -29.38 18.80 15.03
CA LEU A 6 -28.22 19.62 14.77
C LEU A 6 -26.99 18.83 15.25
N CYS A 7 -26.20 18.26 14.35
CA CYS A 7 -24.84 17.76 14.69
C CYS A 7 -23.84 18.89 14.55
N ALA A 8 -23.30 19.29 15.71
CA ALA A 8 -22.26 20.29 15.84
C ALA A 8 -20.95 19.82 15.20
N VAL A 9 -20.42 20.68 14.34
CA VAL A 9 -19.10 20.56 13.75
C VAL A 9 -18.06 20.90 14.82
N GLY A 10 -17.38 19.88 15.33
CA GLY A 10 -16.20 20.06 16.19
C GLY A 10 -14.97 20.37 15.34
N GLY A 11 -14.59 21.64 15.31
CA GLY A 11 -13.36 22.08 14.70
C GLY A 11 -12.16 21.62 15.52
N CYS A 12 -11.29 20.78 14.96
CA CYS A 12 -9.96 20.52 15.50
C CYS A 12 -9.05 21.65 15.04
N SER A 13 -8.80 22.59 15.95
CA SER A 13 -7.71 23.58 15.81
C SER A 13 -6.37 22.87 15.87
N PHE A 14 -5.72 22.77 14.74
CA PHE A 14 -4.31 22.38 14.67
C PHE A 14 -3.47 23.56 15.11
N LYS A 15 -2.94 23.51 16.32
CA LYS A 15 -2.06 24.53 16.87
C LYS A 15 -0.65 24.29 16.34
N GLU A 16 -0.29 25.07 15.37
CA GLU A 16 1.05 25.14 14.78
C GLU A 16 2.02 25.74 15.82
N SER A 17 2.90 24.92 16.35
CA SER A 17 4.01 25.36 17.18
C SER A 17 5.27 25.44 16.33
N ALA A 18 5.48 26.59 15.72
CA ALA A 18 6.76 26.98 15.17
C ALA A 18 7.52 27.77 16.21
N ALA A 19 8.50 27.21 16.83
CA ALA A 19 9.59 27.95 17.49
C ALA A 19 10.74 27.00 17.80
N GLY A 20 11.76 27.06 16.99
CA GLY A 20 13.01 26.36 17.20
C GLY A 20 14.11 27.00 16.39
N ALA A 21 14.38 28.28 16.62
CA ALA A 21 15.57 28.93 16.08
C ALA A 21 16.79 28.45 16.89
N GLY A 22 17.35 27.32 16.46
CA GLY A 22 18.65 26.86 16.92
C GLY A 22 19.74 27.66 16.20
N ARG A 23 20.37 28.56 16.91
CA ARG A 23 21.60 29.23 16.44
C ARG A 23 22.69 28.17 16.31
N MET A 24 23.14 27.92 15.09
CA MET A 24 24.34 27.16 14.83
C MET A 24 25.54 27.96 15.28
N ALA A 25 26.21 27.52 16.32
CA ALA A 25 27.54 27.96 16.66
C ALA A 25 28.49 27.46 15.57
N SER A 26 29.12 28.38 14.88
CA SER A 26 30.22 28.10 13.95
C SER A 26 31.42 27.58 14.73
N GLY A 27 31.53 26.28 14.80
CA GLY A 27 32.78 25.65 15.21
C GLY A 27 33.68 25.55 13.98
N ALA A 28 34.68 26.40 13.92
CA ALA A 28 35.76 26.26 12.95
C ALA A 28 36.51 24.95 13.26
N VAL A 29 36.22 23.92 12.53
CA VAL A 29 37.00 22.69 12.55
C VAL A 29 38.21 22.92 11.66
N HIS A 30 39.36 23.07 12.26
CA HIS A 30 40.63 23.04 11.56
C HIS A 30 40.76 21.70 10.89
N GLY A 31 40.86 21.75 9.56
CA GLY A 31 41.03 20.58 8.74
C GLY A 31 42.31 19.86 9.10
N ILE A 32 42.18 18.70 9.69
CA ILE A 32 43.24 17.70 9.69
C ILE A 32 43.18 17.06 8.32
N LEU A 33 44.16 17.44 7.51
CA LEU A 33 44.43 16.74 6.28
C LEU A 33 44.90 15.33 6.63
N HIS A 34 43.99 14.41 6.75
CA HIS A 34 44.35 13.01 6.68
C HIS A 34 44.70 12.71 5.22
N PRO A 35 45.88 12.16 4.96
CA PRO A 35 46.22 11.64 3.63
C PRO A 35 45.12 10.64 3.30
N MET A 36 44.41 10.90 2.24
CA MET A 36 43.47 9.98 1.66
C MET A 36 44.18 8.67 1.40
N GLU A 37 44.11 7.73 2.32
CA GLU A 37 44.31 6.35 1.92
C GLU A 37 43.19 6.04 0.96
N LEU A 38 43.54 5.97 -0.27
CA LEU A 38 42.76 5.39 -1.33
C LEU A 38 42.46 3.93 -0.97
N PHE A 39 41.48 3.74 -0.13
CA PHE A 39 40.76 2.49 -0.16
C PHE A 39 40.07 2.46 -1.52
N PRO A 40 40.40 1.49 -2.39
CA PRO A 40 39.60 1.23 -3.55
C PRO A 40 38.22 0.93 -2.98
N GLY A 41 37.37 1.94 -3.01
CA GLY A 41 35.99 1.79 -2.55
C GLY A 41 35.46 0.57 -3.30
N LYS A 42 35.22 -0.51 -2.57
CA LYS A 42 34.29 -1.50 -3.05
C LYS A 42 33.09 -0.68 -3.43
N LYS A 43 32.87 -0.52 -4.74
CA LYS A 43 31.61 -0.02 -5.22
C LYS A 43 30.60 -0.88 -4.52
N ALA A 44 29.94 -0.33 -3.52
CA ALA A 44 28.78 -0.97 -2.97
C ALA A 44 27.90 -1.18 -4.19
N GLN A 45 27.82 -2.41 -4.67
CA GLN A 45 26.88 -2.76 -5.69
C GLN A 45 25.55 -2.40 -5.05
N ALA A 46 24.97 -1.28 -5.48
CA ALA A 46 23.63 -0.95 -5.15
C ALA A 46 22.85 -2.21 -5.47
N ALA A 47 22.22 -2.81 -4.43
CA ALA A 47 21.39 -3.97 -4.64
C ALA A 47 20.48 -3.64 -5.82
N PRO A 48 20.38 -4.49 -6.85
CA PRO A 48 19.55 -4.19 -7.99
C PRO A 48 18.17 -3.83 -7.43
N PRO A 49 17.53 -2.74 -7.87
CA PRO A 49 16.22 -2.37 -7.36
C PRO A 49 15.36 -3.61 -7.47
N PRO A 50 14.57 -3.95 -6.43
CA PRO A 50 13.77 -5.15 -6.44
C PRO A 50 12.98 -5.12 -7.74
N ARG A 51 13.31 -6.06 -8.62
CA ARG A 51 12.67 -6.18 -9.92
C ARG A 51 11.20 -6.37 -9.60
N ALA A 52 10.38 -5.39 -9.90
CA ALA A 52 8.95 -5.50 -9.74
C ALA A 52 8.52 -6.76 -10.49
N GLU A 53 8.15 -7.80 -9.75
CA GLU A 53 7.67 -9.03 -10.38
C GLU A 53 6.46 -8.64 -11.22
N PRO A 54 6.39 -9.09 -12.46
CA PRO A 54 5.24 -8.78 -13.30
C PRO A 54 3.98 -9.28 -12.61
N LEU A 55 3.00 -8.40 -12.45
CA LEU A 55 1.72 -8.75 -11.87
C LEU A 55 1.10 -9.88 -12.68
N ARG A 56 0.86 -11.00 -12.03
CA ARG A 56 0.25 -12.17 -12.66
C ARG A 56 -1.24 -12.15 -12.39
N ASP A 57 -2.01 -12.38 -13.44
CA ASP A 57 -3.45 -12.57 -13.32
C ASP A 57 -3.72 -13.87 -12.57
N VAL A 58 -4.40 -13.77 -11.44
CA VAL A 58 -4.71 -14.91 -10.57
C VAL A 58 -6.17 -15.32 -10.65
N GLY A 59 -7.03 -14.44 -11.14
CA GLY A 59 -8.45 -14.74 -11.26
C GLY A 59 -9.29 -13.51 -11.56
N LYS A 60 -10.61 -13.66 -11.37
CA LYS A 60 -11.59 -12.59 -11.54
C LYS A 60 -12.52 -12.51 -10.35
N ILE A 61 -13.02 -11.33 -10.07
CA ILE A 61 -14.06 -11.15 -9.07
C ILE A 61 -15.37 -11.71 -9.57
N ARG A 62 -15.93 -12.67 -8.85
CA ARG A 62 -17.22 -13.27 -9.15
C ARG A 62 -18.37 -12.47 -8.54
N SER A 63 -18.21 -12.09 -7.29
CA SER A 63 -19.20 -11.30 -6.57
C SER A 63 -18.55 -10.50 -5.45
N VAL A 64 -19.23 -9.44 -5.03
CA VAL A 64 -18.82 -8.58 -3.93
C VAL A 64 -19.95 -8.58 -2.90
N SER A 65 -19.59 -8.62 -1.62
CA SER A 65 -20.58 -8.51 -0.54
C SER A 65 -21.29 -7.16 -0.60
N GLN A 66 -22.57 -7.17 -0.26
CA GLN A 66 -23.38 -5.93 -0.20
C GLN A 66 -22.83 -4.93 0.81
N ASP A 67 -22.20 -5.41 1.86
CA ASP A 67 -21.56 -4.58 2.89
C ASP A 67 -20.18 -4.05 2.45
N GLY A 68 -19.67 -4.51 1.30
CA GLY A 68 -18.36 -4.09 0.77
C GLY A 68 -17.17 -4.58 1.60
N GLY A 69 -17.37 -5.55 2.49
CA GLY A 69 -16.32 -6.05 3.36
C GLY A 69 -15.46 -7.16 2.74
N TYR A 70 -16.03 -7.94 1.84
CA TYR A 70 -15.32 -9.04 1.18
C TYR A 70 -15.77 -9.25 -0.27
N ALA A 71 -14.91 -9.86 -1.03
CA ALA A 71 -15.19 -10.26 -2.41
C ALA A 71 -14.91 -11.76 -2.61
N ILE A 72 -15.69 -12.40 -3.46
CA ILE A 72 -15.47 -13.78 -3.88
C ILE A 72 -14.75 -13.73 -5.22
N ILE A 73 -13.56 -14.33 -5.25
CA ILE A 73 -12.69 -14.39 -6.41
C ILE A 73 -12.75 -15.80 -7.00
N GLU A 74 -12.95 -15.91 -8.27
CA GLU A 74 -12.79 -17.15 -9.03
C GLU A 74 -11.34 -17.24 -9.50
N LEU A 75 -10.60 -18.22 -8.98
CA LEU A 75 -9.19 -18.40 -9.28
C LEU A 75 -9.00 -19.07 -10.64
N SER A 76 -8.03 -18.57 -11.40
CA SER A 76 -7.63 -19.21 -12.65
C SER A 76 -6.92 -20.54 -12.41
N PRO A 77 -7.02 -21.52 -13.32
CA PRO A 77 -6.30 -22.77 -13.19
C PRO A 77 -4.80 -22.55 -13.04
N GLY A 78 -4.20 -23.12 -11.99
CA GLY A 78 -2.78 -22.95 -11.71
C GLY A 78 -2.40 -21.69 -10.94
N ALA A 79 -3.38 -20.87 -10.55
CA ALA A 79 -3.12 -19.73 -9.69
C ALA A 79 -2.74 -20.19 -8.28
N ALA A 80 -1.58 -19.78 -7.81
CA ALA A 80 -1.12 -20.06 -6.45
C ALA A 80 -1.45 -18.86 -5.55
N VAL A 81 -2.55 -18.95 -4.83
CA VAL A 81 -2.96 -17.96 -3.85
C VAL A 81 -3.06 -18.65 -2.49
N SER A 82 -2.47 -18.05 -1.48
CA SER A 82 -2.53 -18.53 -0.10
C SER A 82 -3.24 -17.50 0.78
N THR A 83 -3.78 -17.94 1.90
CA THR A 83 -4.35 -17.06 2.90
C THR A 83 -3.35 -15.98 3.31
N GLY A 84 -3.79 -14.73 3.36
CA GLY A 84 -2.95 -13.57 3.67
C GLY A 84 -2.21 -12.96 2.48
N THR A 85 -2.32 -13.54 1.28
CA THR A 85 -1.72 -12.97 0.05
C THR A 85 -2.39 -11.63 -0.28
N LYS A 86 -1.58 -10.63 -0.54
CA LYS A 86 -2.08 -9.34 -1.03
C LYS A 86 -2.39 -9.43 -2.51
N LEU A 87 -3.59 -9.03 -2.87
CA LEU A 87 -4.09 -9.04 -4.23
C LEU A 87 -4.40 -7.61 -4.67
N ILE A 88 -4.22 -7.35 -5.93
CA ILE A 88 -4.46 -6.05 -6.55
C ILE A 88 -5.50 -6.22 -7.65
N VAL A 89 -6.45 -5.32 -7.66
CA VAL A 89 -7.47 -5.22 -8.71
C VAL A 89 -7.35 -3.87 -9.36
N ALA A 90 -7.35 -3.84 -10.68
CA ALA A 90 -7.46 -2.61 -11.43
C ALA A 90 -8.93 -2.28 -11.64
N GLY A 91 -9.40 -1.24 -10.99
CA GLY A 91 -10.75 -0.73 -11.20
C GLY A 91 -10.93 -0.09 -12.57
N PRO A 92 -12.19 0.15 -13.00
CA PRO A 92 -12.49 0.71 -14.31
C PRO A 92 -11.92 2.10 -14.54
N ASP A 93 -11.76 2.88 -13.49
CA ASP A 93 -11.23 4.25 -13.53
C ASP A 93 -9.70 4.33 -13.35
N GLY A 94 -9.02 3.18 -13.36
CA GLY A 94 -7.58 3.10 -13.09
C GLY A 94 -7.26 3.14 -11.58
N GLU A 95 -8.26 3.08 -10.74
CA GLU A 95 -8.09 2.97 -9.29
C GLU A 95 -7.46 1.62 -8.94
N THR A 96 -6.51 1.65 -8.03
CA THR A 96 -5.88 0.44 -7.50
C THR A 96 -6.61 -0.01 -6.25
N ILE A 97 -7.29 -1.13 -6.36
CA ILE A 97 -8.04 -1.73 -5.26
C ILE A 97 -7.17 -2.79 -4.59
N ARG A 98 -7.11 -2.77 -3.27
CA ARG A 98 -6.32 -3.71 -2.48
C ARG A 98 -7.21 -4.71 -1.77
N LEU A 99 -6.91 -5.96 -1.98
CA LEU A 99 -7.57 -7.08 -1.33
C LEU A 99 -6.57 -7.94 -0.58
N LYS A 100 -7.03 -8.61 0.44
CA LYS A 100 -6.26 -9.60 1.18
C LYS A 100 -6.96 -10.95 1.10
N ALA A 101 -6.27 -11.95 0.56
CA ALA A 101 -6.82 -13.30 0.49
C ALA A 101 -7.09 -13.86 1.89
N GLY A 102 -8.32 -14.21 2.14
CA GLY A 102 -8.75 -14.87 3.37
C GLY A 102 -8.79 -16.38 3.18
N GLU A 103 -9.98 -16.97 3.16
CA GLU A 103 -10.16 -18.40 2.96
C GLU A 103 -10.02 -18.75 1.48
N VAL A 104 -9.13 -19.69 1.19
CA VAL A 104 -8.91 -20.22 -0.16
C VAL A 104 -9.48 -21.62 -0.26
N SER A 105 -10.52 -21.77 -1.06
CA SER A 105 -11.15 -23.05 -1.38
C SER A 105 -11.30 -23.15 -2.89
N TYR A 106 -10.30 -23.74 -3.53
CA TYR A 106 -10.26 -23.81 -5.01
C TYR A 106 -11.55 -24.40 -5.60
N PRO A 107 -12.12 -23.78 -6.63
CA PRO A 107 -11.61 -22.68 -7.46
C PRO A 107 -11.93 -21.28 -6.93
N CYS A 108 -12.47 -21.13 -5.75
CA CYS A 108 -12.87 -19.85 -5.17
C CYS A 108 -11.95 -19.41 -4.04
N CYS A 109 -11.83 -18.11 -3.88
CA CYS A 109 -11.14 -17.49 -2.78
C CYS A 109 -12.00 -16.34 -2.23
N VAL A 110 -12.16 -16.30 -0.92
CA VAL A 110 -12.78 -15.17 -0.24
C VAL A 110 -11.67 -14.19 0.10
N ALA A 111 -11.78 -12.95 -0.30
CA ALA A 111 -10.80 -11.92 0.00
C ALA A 111 -11.45 -10.74 0.71
N ASP A 112 -10.79 -10.25 1.76
CA ASP A 112 -11.19 -9.05 2.46
C ASP A 112 -10.80 -7.82 1.65
N ILE A 113 -11.68 -6.83 1.58
CA ILE A 113 -11.43 -5.57 0.89
C ILE A 113 -10.75 -4.62 1.86
N GLU A 114 -9.47 -4.32 1.63
CA GLU A 114 -8.72 -3.37 2.45
C GLU A 114 -8.92 -1.92 1.96
N GLU A 115 -9.01 -1.74 0.65
CA GLU A 115 -9.12 -0.41 0.04
C GLU A 115 -9.83 -0.48 -1.32
N GLY A 116 -10.74 0.47 -1.57
CA GLY A 116 -11.45 0.64 -2.82
C GLY A 116 -12.75 -0.15 -2.94
N HIS A 117 -13.37 -0.09 -4.09
CA HIS A 117 -14.65 -0.72 -4.38
C HIS A 117 -14.54 -1.60 -5.63
N PRO A 118 -14.22 -2.88 -5.46
CA PRO A 118 -14.13 -3.78 -6.60
C PRO A 118 -15.51 -4.07 -7.21
N SER A 119 -15.51 -4.34 -8.49
CA SER A 119 -16.71 -4.73 -9.23
C SER A 119 -16.66 -6.17 -9.70
N PRO A 120 -17.79 -6.87 -9.79
CA PRO A 120 -17.83 -8.20 -10.38
C PRO A 120 -17.31 -8.17 -11.83
N GLY A 121 -16.39 -9.07 -12.15
CA GLY A 121 -15.75 -9.15 -13.46
C GLY A 121 -14.36 -8.52 -13.53
N ASP A 122 -13.94 -7.76 -12.52
CA ASP A 122 -12.60 -7.17 -12.47
C ASP A 122 -11.51 -8.24 -12.37
N ALA A 123 -10.40 -8.03 -13.08
CA ALA A 123 -9.26 -8.93 -13.05
C ALA A 123 -8.45 -8.74 -11.78
N VAL A 124 -8.15 -9.85 -11.11
CA VAL A 124 -7.35 -9.89 -9.88
C VAL A 124 -5.92 -10.29 -10.21
N ARG A 125 -4.97 -9.55 -9.68
CA ARG A 125 -3.53 -9.74 -9.89
C ARG A 125 -2.79 -9.90 -8.55
N ARG A 126 -1.66 -10.56 -8.64
CA ARG A 126 -0.74 -10.75 -7.52
C ARG A 126 0.64 -10.19 -7.85
#